data_2d4148ad13677370a49d39b29c1fbb62
#
_entry.id   2d4148ad13677370a49d39b29c1fbb62
#
_cell.length_a   1.000
_cell.length_b   1.000
_cell.length_c   1.000
_cell.angle_alpha   90.00
_cell.angle_beta   90.00
_cell.angle_gamma   90.00
#
_symmetry.space_group_name_H-M   'P 1'
#
loop_
_entity.id
_entity.type
_entity.pdbx_description
1 polymer ?
#
loop_
_entity_poly.entity_id
_entity_poly.type
_entity_poly.pdbx_seq_one_letter_code
_entity_poly.pdbx_strand_id
1 'polypeptide(L)'
;GPGIVVETVEATGLWPALVDASQLENSLLNLCINARDAMPDGGRITIETANRLMGAEAASAHDMPEGEYLSLCVTDTGMGMTPDVIAKAFDPFFTTKPLGQGTGLGLSMIYGFAKQSGGQVRAYSQVGQGTTMCIYLPRYFGEAGQNRDDKEKSLTMVSKTGGTVLVVDDEPTVRLLLTEVLGELGYTLIEAADSIVGLEILRSNTHIDLLITDVGLPGGMNGRQMADAGREVRPNLKTLFITGYAENAVIGNGQLEAGMQVLTKPFAVKTLVSRVSELMSLST
;
A
#
# COMPACT_ATOMS: atom_id res chain seq x y z
N GLY A 1 11.95 -8.79 -7.04
CA GLY A 1 13.18 -8.61 -7.80
C GLY A 1 13.76 -9.96 -8.22
N PRO A 2 14.67 -9.99 -9.18
CA PRO A 2 15.28 -11.25 -9.61
C PRO A 2 15.97 -11.90 -8.41
N GLY A 3 15.65 -13.18 -8.16
CA GLY A 3 16.27 -13.98 -7.12
C GLY A 3 15.49 -14.11 -5.80
N ILE A 4 14.30 -13.51 -5.65
CA ILE A 4 13.45 -13.73 -4.47
C ILE A 4 12.30 -14.68 -4.83
N VAL A 5 12.20 -15.76 -4.05
CA VAL A 5 11.10 -16.73 -4.11
C VAL A 5 10.09 -16.38 -3.03
N VAL A 6 8.80 -16.30 -3.38
CA VAL A 6 7.71 -16.08 -2.42
C VAL A 6 6.91 -17.37 -2.29
N GLU A 7 6.73 -17.83 -1.06
CA GLU A 7 5.94 -19.02 -0.72
C GLU A 7 4.83 -18.63 0.26
N THR A 8 3.65 -19.22 0.09
CA THR A 8 2.52 -19.05 1.02
C THR A 8 2.17 -20.36 1.68
N VAL A 9 1.95 -20.31 3.00
CA VAL A 9 1.52 -21.44 3.83
C VAL A 9 0.23 -21.04 4.54
N GLU A 10 -0.88 -21.61 4.10
CA GLU A 10 -2.19 -21.26 4.61
C GLU A 10 -2.73 -22.36 5.52
N ALA A 11 -3.17 -21.97 6.73
CA ALA A 11 -3.85 -22.91 7.61
C ALA A 11 -5.28 -23.18 7.13
N THR A 12 -5.70 -24.44 7.15
CA THR A 12 -7.09 -24.81 6.95
C THR A 12 -7.94 -24.41 8.15
N GLY A 13 -9.13 -23.85 7.91
CA GLY A 13 -10.04 -23.45 8.98
C GLY A 13 -9.54 -22.23 9.77
N LEU A 14 -8.97 -21.25 9.08
CA LEU A 14 -8.49 -20.01 9.68
C LEU A 14 -9.65 -19.27 10.37
N TRP A 15 -9.40 -18.81 11.59
CA TRP A 15 -10.38 -18.04 12.35
C TRP A 15 -10.60 -16.67 11.75
N PRO A 16 -11.83 -16.12 11.80
CA PRO A 16 -12.08 -14.75 11.38
C PRO A 16 -11.44 -13.75 12.34
N ALA A 17 -10.97 -12.64 11.82
CA ALA A 17 -10.53 -11.47 12.58
C ALA A 17 -11.28 -10.22 12.07
N LEU A 18 -11.59 -9.29 12.97
CA LEU A 18 -12.24 -8.03 12.61
C LEU A 18 -11.18 -6.94 12.46
N VAL A 19 -10.85 -6.61 11.23
CA VAL A 19 -9.80 -5.65 10.90
C VAL A 19 -10.18 -4.80 9.68
N ASP A 20 -9.54 -3.66 9.54
CA ASP A 20 -9.54 -2.92 8.28
C ASP A 20 -8.68 -3.68 7.25
N ALA A 21 -9.32 -4.19 6.20
CA ALA A 21 -8.65 -4.98 5.17
C ALA A 21 -7.54 -4.20 4.47
N SER A 22 -7.76 -2.90 4.20
CA SER A 22 -6.78 -2.06 3.53
C SER A 22 -5.53 -1.83 4.39
N GLN A 23 -5.70 -1.64 5.70
CA GLN A 23 -4.56 -1.52 6.61
C GLN A 23 -3.80 -2.83 6.76
N LEU A 24 -4.48 -3.98 6.73
CA LEU A 24 -3.84 -5.29 6.75
C LEU A 24 -3.03 -5.54 5.47
N GLU A 25 -3.61 -5.26 4.30
CA GLU A 25 -2.93 -5.36 2.99
C GLU A 25 -1.68 -4.48 2.95
N ASN A 26 -1.78 -3.22 3.38
CA ASN A 26 -0.65 -2.30 3.47
C ASN A 26 0.43 -2.78 4.46
N SER A 27 0.00 -3.35 5.59
CA SER A 27 0.92 -3.95 6.58
C SER A 27 1.68 -5.12 5.97
N LEU A 28 0.99 -6.01 5.26
CA LEU A 28 1.62 -7.15 4.58
C LEU A 28 2.60 -6.69 3.51
N LEU A 29 2.21 -5.72 2.69
CA LEU A 29 3.09 -5.14 1.66
C LEU A 29 4.36 -4.54 2.28
N ASN A 30 4.23 -3.76 3.35
CA ASN A 30 5.37 -3.18 4.05
C ASN A 30 6.32 -4.26 4.62
N LEU A 31 5.78 -5.36 5.16
CA LEU A 31 6.59 -6.48 5.62
C LEU A 31 7.34 -7.14 4.47
N CYS A 32 6.68 -7.37 3.34
CA CYS A 32 7.32 -7.96 2.14
C CYS A 32 8.41 -7.05 1.55
N ILE A 33 8.19 -5.73 1.52
CA ILE A 33 9.20 -4.75 1.08
C ILE A 33 10.40 -4.78 2.01
N ASN A 34 10.20 -4.79 3.33
CA ASN A 34 11.30 -4.86 4.29
C ASN A 34 12.08 -6.19 4.17
N ALA A 35 11.37 -7.31 3.98
CA ALA A 35 11.97 -8.61 3.72
C ALA A 35 12.83 -8.60 2.44
N ARG A 36 12.31 -8.04 1.35
CA ARG A 36 13.06 -7.87 0.09
C ARG A 36 14.33 -7.05 0.29
N ASP A 37 14.22 -5.93 0.98
CA ASP A 37 15.34 -5.02 1.19
C ASP A 37 16.42 -5.62 2.10
N ALA A 38 16.06 -6.60 2.95
CA ALA A 38 16.98 -7.38 3.77
C ALA A 38 17.72 -8.49 2.97
N MET A 39 17.35 -8.72 1.70
CA MET A 39 17.88 -9.77 0.82
C MET A 39 18.41 -9.22 -0.51
N PRO A 40 19.45 -8.38 -0.52
CA PRO A 40 19.96 -7.77 -1.74
C PRO A 40 20.45 -8.78 -2.80
N ASP A 41 20.94 -9.93 -2.34
CA ASP A 41 21.46 -11.00 -3.20
C ASP A 41 20.39 -12.06 -3.54
N GLY A 42 19.12 -11.79 -3.20
CA GLY A 42 18.03 -12.75 -3.34
C GLY A 42 17.81 -13.58 -2.08
N GLY A 43 16.81 -14.46 -2.13
CA GLY A 43 16.42 -15.29 -0.99
C GLY A 43 14.98 -15.75 -1.06
N ARG A 44 14.38 -15.99 0.10
CA ARG A 44 13.00 -16.48 0.21
C ARG A 44 12.20 -15.63 1.17
N ILE A 45 10.94 -15.35 0.78
CA ILE A 45 9.91 -14.81 1.65
C ILE A 45 8.86 -15.89 1.83
N THR A 46 8.56 -16.27 3.08
CA THR A 46 7.46 -17.17 3.41
C THR A 46 6.39 -16.38 4.15
N ILE A 47 5.16 -16.40 3.62
CA ILE A 47 3.98 -15.81 4.25
C ILE A 47 3.15 -16.95 4.84
N GLU A 48 2.97 -16.95 6.15
CA GLU A 48 2.26 -18.00 6.88
C GLU A 48 1.07 -17.43 7.66
N THR A 49 -0.08 -18.11 7.56
CA THR A 49 -1.24 -17.85 8.42
C THR A 49 -1.53 -19.05 9.31
N ALA A 50 -1.82 -18.83 10.59
CA ALA A 50 -2.15 -19.89 11.52
C ALA A 50 -3.11 -19.41 12.62
N ASN A 51 -3.88 -20.35 13.17
CA ASN A 51 -4.62 -20.13 14.42
C ASN A 51 -3.68 -20.36 15.60
N ARG A 52 -3.70 -19.46 16.58
CA ARG A 52 -2.85 -19.52 17.78
C ARG A 52 -3.71 -19.41 19.05
N LEU A 53 -3.55 -20.38 19.95
CA LEU A 53 -4.12 -20.30 21.28
C LEU A 53 -3.03 -19.79 22.23
N MET A 54 -3.23 -18.58 22.78
CA MET A 54 -2.31 -17.95 23.73
C MET A 54 -2.80 -18.25 25.16
N GLY A 55 -2.19 -19.27 25.78
CA GLY A 55 -2.37 -19.51 27.21
C GLY A 55 -1.49 -18.58 28.06
N ALA A 56 -1.60 -18.64 29.39
CA ALA A 56 -0.98 -17.72 30.34
C ALA A 56 0.53 -17.49 30.11
N GLU A 57 1.28 -18.54 29.89
CA GLU A 57 2.72 -18.45 29.66
C GLU A 57 3.07 -17.76 28.33
N ALA A 58 2.42 -18.16 27.23
CA ALA A 58 2.62 -17.56 25.92
C ALA A 58 2.12 -16.11 25.88
N ALA A 59 0.98 -15.82 26.50
CA ALA A 59 0.40 -14.50 26.63
C ALA A 59 1.36 -13.54 27.36
N SER A 60 1.91 -13.97 28.48
CA SER A 60 2.90 -13.21 29.23
C SER A 60 4.20 -12.98 28.43
N ALA A 61 4.71 -14.01 27.76
CA ALA A 61 5.91 -13.89 26.91
C ALA A 61 5.73 -12.92 25.73
N HIS A 62 4.49 -12.77 25.24
CA HIS A 62 4.17 -11.92 24.09
C HIS A 62 3.55 -10.58 24.48
N ASP A 63 3.43 -10.25 25.77
CA ASP A 63 2.75 -9.05 26.27
C ASP A 63 1.37 -8.87 25.64
N MET A 64 0.57 -9.95 25.70
CA MET A 64 -0.76 -10.05 25.11
C MET A 64 -1.72 -10.69 26.14
N PRO A 65 -3.03 -10.39 26.05
CA PRO A 65 -4.03 -11.17 26.80
C PRO A 65 -4.05 -12.63 26.37
N GLU A 66 -4.46 -13.52 27.32
CA GLU A 66 -4.81 -14.88 26.95
C GLU A 66 -6.00 -14.88 25.99
N GLY A 67 -6.02 -15.81 25.03
CA GLY A 67 -7.11 -15.88 24.07
C GLY A 67 -6.75 -16.60 22.77
N GLU A 68 -7.69 -16.53 21.85
CA GLU A 68 -7.57 -17.09 20.51
C GLU A 68 -7.18 -15.98 19.51
N TYR A 69 -6.12 -16.24 18.77
CA TYR A 69 -5.55 -15.28 17.81
C TYR A 69 -5.33 -15.92 16.45
N LEU A 70 -5.52 -15.15 15.41
CA LEU A 70 -4.97 -15.42 14.09
C LEU A 70 -3.57 -14.82 14.03
N SER A 71 -2.58 -15.57 13.58
CA SER A 71 -1.24 -15.05 13.25
C SER A 71 -1.04 -14.96 11.75
N LEU A 72 -0.54 -13.82 11.28
CA LEU A 72 0.00 -13.61 9.94
C LEU A 72 1.48 -13.29 10.08
N CYS A 73 2.34 -14.20 9.63
CA CYS A 73 3.79 -14.10 9.75
C CYS A 73 4.43 -13.98 8.36
N VAL A 74 5.40 -13.08 8.24
CA VAL A 74 6.27 -12.93 7.07
C VAL A 74 7.69 -13.25 7.53
N THR A 75 8.28 -14.30 6.94
CA THR A 75 9.64 -14.75 7.23
C THR A 75 10.52 -14.51 6.01
N ASP A 76 11.66 -13.87 6.20
CA ASP A 76 12.71 -13.74 5.20
C ASP A 76 13.98 -14.52 5.58
N THR A 77 14.82 -14.78 4.60
CA THR A 77 16.14 -15.42 4.78
C THR A 77 17.28 -14.38 4.65
N GLY A 78 16.99 -13.12 4.99
CA GLY A 78 17.90 -12.00 4.82
C GLY A 78 18.95 -11.86 5.92
N MET A 79 19.53 -10.65 6.00
CA MET A 79 20.63 -10.35 6.92
C MET A 79 20.25 -10.41 8.40
N GLY A 80 18.96 -10.39 8.74
CA GLY A 80 18.50 -10.37 10.13
C GLY A 80 18.80 -9.06 10.87
N MET A 81 18.46 -9.02 12.15
CA MET A 81 18.62 -7.87 13.02
C MET A 81 19.33 -8.22 14.32
N THR A 82 20.11 -7.26 14.85
CA THR A 82 20.66 -7.36 16.21
C THR A 82 19.58 -7.11 17.27
N PRO A 83 19.76 -7.58 18.53
CA PRO A 83 18.82 -7.29 19.62
C PRO A 83 18.52 -5.79 19.82
N ASP A 84 19.52 -4.92 19.66
CA ASP A 84 19.36 -3.46 19.79
C ASP A 84 18.49 -2.87 18.67
N VAL A 85 18.58 -3.43 17.45
CA VAL A 85 17.74 -3.05 16.31
C VAL A 85 16.31 -3.54 16.53
N ILE A 86 16.12 -4.78 16.97
CA ILE A 86 14.78 -5.34 17.27
C ILE A 86 14.08 -4.51 18.33
N ALA A 87 14.78 -4.09 19.40
CA ALA A 87 14.21 -3.31 20.48
C ALA A 87 13.65 -1.95 20.01
N LYS A 88 14.18 -1.40 18.94
CA LYS A 88 13.79 -0.09 18.38
C LYS A 88 13.03 -0.20 17.06
N ALA A 89 12.86 -1.41 16.52
CA ALA A 89 12.31 -1.61 15.17
C ALA A 89 10.92 -1.00 14.96
N PHE A 90 10.14 -0.86 16.03
CA PHE A 90 8.80 -0.28 16.00
C PHE A 90 8.76 1.20 16.43
N ASP A 91 9.90 1.81 16.78
CA ASP A 91 9.95 3.23 17.11
C ASP A 91 9.72 4.06 15.83
N PRO A 92 8.88 5.11 15.89
CA PRO A 92 8.69 5.99 14.74
C PRO A 92 10.02 6.62 14.29
N PHE A 93 10.22 6.68 12.97
CA PHE A 93 11.41 7.21 12.29
C PHE A 93 12.71 6.41 12.50
N PHE A 94 12.67 5.29 13.22
CA PHE A 94 13.83 4.42 13.33
C PHE A 94 14.06 3.65 12.02
N THR A 95 15.27 3.75 11.49
CA THR A 95 15.68 3.02 10.28
C THR A 95 17.18 2.71 10.32
N THR A 96 17.55 1.55 9.81
CA THR A 96 18.94 1.15 9.56
C THR A 96 19.37 1.40 8.11
N LYS A 97 18.43 1.86 7.25
CA LYS A 97 18.71 2.17 5.85
C LYS A 97 19.43 3.52 5.72
N PRO A 98 20.23 3.74 4.66
CA PRO A 98 20.84 5.03 4.38
C PRO A 98 19.83 6.17 4.30
N LEU A 99 20.28 7.40 4.58
CA LEU A 99 19.46 8.61 4.48
C LEU A 99 18.75 8.68 3.10
N GLY A 100 17.44 8.85 3.13
CA GLY A 100 16.60 8.93 1.91
C GLY A 100 16.08 7.60 1.37
N GLN A 101 16.52 6.46 1.92
CA GLN A 101 16.06 5.13 1.47
C GLN A 101 15.07 4.44 2.41
N GLY A 102 14.72 5.08 3.50
CA GLY A 102 13.73 4.57 4.46
C GLY A 102 13.13 5.67 5.30
N THR A 103 11.81 5.69 5.41
CA THR A 103 11.08 6.68 6.23
C THR A 103 11.12 6.34 7.72
N GLY A 104 11.45 5.09 8.08
CA GLY A 104 11.36 4.59 9.46
C GLY A 104 9.93 4.52 10.00
N LEU A 105 8.92 4.65 9.14
CA LEU A 105 7.51 4.63 9.55
C LEU A 105 6.81 3.30 9.28
N GLY A 106 7.33 2.45 8.40
CA GLY A 106 6.65 1.22 7.99
C GLY A 106 6.29 0.30 9.15
N LEU A 107 7.25 -0.04 10.01
CA LEU A 107 7.02 -0.95 11.14
C LEU A 107 6.23 -0.29 12.28
N SER A 108 6.39 1.00 12.53
CA SER A 108 5.59 1.73 13.53
C SER A 108 4.11 1.82 13.12
N MET A 109 3.81 1.94 11.82
CA MET A 109 2.44 1.90 11.30
C MET A 109 1.81 0.51 11.47
N ILE A 110 2.57 -0.57 11.21
CA ILE A 110 2.11 -1.94 11.44
C ILE A 110 1.82 -2.17 12.92
N TYR A 111 2.68 -1.65 13.81
CA TYR A 111 2.45 -1.71 15.25
C TYR A 111 1.17 -0.98 15.66
N GLY A 112 0.95 0.24 15.14
CA GLY A 112 -0.27 1.02 15.37
C GLY A 112 -1.53 0.29 14.90
N PHE A 113 -1.50 -0.27 13.68
CA PHE A 113 -2.59 -1.08 13.13
C PHE A 113 -2.91 -2.29 14.01
N ALA A 114 -1.88 -3.07 14.41
CA ALA A 114 -2.08 -4.24 15.25
C ALA A 114 -2.72 -3.86 16.60
N LYS A 115 -2.23 -2.80 17.25
CA LYS A 115 -2.80 -2.29 18.51
C LYS A 115 -4.23 -1.79 18.37
N GLN A 116 -4.56 -1.03 17.31
CA GLN A 116 -5.93 -0.58 17.04
C GLN A 116 -6.90 -1.75 16.79
N SER A 117 -6.40 -2.85 16.23
CA SER A 117 -7.16 -4.09 16.02
C SER A 117 -7.22 -4.98 17.27
N GLY A 118 -6.76 -4.51 18.42
CA GLY A 118 -6.71 -5.30 19.67
C GLY A 118 -5.65 -6.41 19.66
N GLY A 119 -4.74 -6.37 18.71
CA GLY A 119 -3.70 -7.36 18.51
C GLY A 119 -2.29 -6.88 18.88
N GLN A 120 -1.28 -7.54 18.35
CA GLN A 120 0.12 -7.26 18.61
C GLN A 120 0.96 -7.61 17.39
N VAL A 121 2.12 -6.99 17.26
CA VAL A 121 3.17 -7.39 16.29
C VAL A 121 4.43 -7.78 17.02
N ARG A 122 5.13 -8.80 16.53
CA ARG A 122 6.38 -9.30 17.08
C ARG A 122 7.41 -9.55 15.98
N ALA A 123 8.66 -9.27 16.32
CA ALA A 123 9.83 -9.54 15.49
C ALA A 123 10.68 -10.63 16.14
N TYR A 124 11.02 -11.65 15.36
CA TYR A 124 11.97 -12.69 15.70
C TYR A 124 13.07 -12.64 14.67
N SER A 125 14.29 -12.35 15.08
CA SER A 125 15.39 -12.17 14.13
C SER A 125 16.71 -12.57 14.74
N GLN A 126 17.58 -13.10 13.90
CA GLN A 126 18.97 -13.41 14.23
C GLN A 126 19.84 -12.98 13.06
N VAL A 127 20.94 -12.32 13.36
CA VAL A 127 21.87 -11.84 12.35
C VAL A 127 22.36 -13.02 11.48
N GLY A 128 22.24 -12.89 10.17
CA GLY A 128 22.62 -13.89 9.17
C GLY A 128 21.64 -15.05 9.00
N GLN A 129 20.50 -15.07 9.71
CA GLN A 129 19.47 -16.12 9.56
C GLN A 129 18.13 -15.58 9.04
N GLY A 130 17.98 -14.26 8.98
CA GLY A 130 16.76 -13.61 8.53
C GLY A 130 15.87 -13.14 9.67
N THR A 131 14.63 -12.76 9.29
CA THR A 131 13.65 -12.18 10.20
C THR A 131 12.29 -12.82 9.98
N THR A 132 11.56 -13.05 11.07
CA THR A 132 10.13 -13.37 11.07
C THR A 132 9.37 -12.27 11.78
N MET A 133 8.47 -11.61 11.06
CA MET A 133 7.57 -10.59 11.59
C MET A 133 6.17 -11.19 11.68
N CYS A 134 5.58 -11.25 12.87
CA CYS A 134 4.24 -11.80 13.09
C CYS A 134 3.27 -10.75 13.59
N ILE A 135 2.12 -10.61 12.92
CA ILE A 135 0.96 -9.85 13.36
C ILE A 135 -0.02 -10.85 13.99
N TYR A 136 -0.41 -10.62 15.24
CA TYR A 136 -1.41 -11.39 15.96
C TYR A 136 -2.69 -10.58 16.04
N LEU A 137 -3.81 -11.14 15.58
CA LEU A 137 -5.13 -10.50 15.57
C LEU A 137 -6.11 -11.35 16.38
N PRO A 138 -6.89 -10.76 17.30
CA PRO A 138 -7.85 -11.53 18.09
C PRO A 138 -8.88 -12.18 17.18
N ARG A 139 -9.26 -13.42 17.54
CA ARG A 139 -10.37 -14.10 16.87
C ARG A 139 -11.66 -13.32 17.07
N TYR A 140 -12.39 -13.11 15.99
CA TYR A 140 -13.73 -12.54 16.01
C TYR A 140 -14.78 -13.64 16.18
N PHE A 141 -15.63 -13.51 17.20
CA PHE A 141 -16.68 -14.49 17.52
C PHE A 141 -18.08 -14.07 17.02
N GLY A 142 -18.20 -12.91 16.38
CA GLY A 142 -19.46 -12.51 15.75
C GLY A 142 -19.73 -13.34 14.49
N GLU A 143 -20.96 -13.27 13.99
CA GLU A 143 -21.25 -13.79 12.67
C GLU A 143 -20.32 -13.07 11.68
N ALA A 144 -19.46 -13.83 11.00
CA ALA A 144 -18.66 -13.30 9.90
C ALA A 144 -19.66 -12.78 8.87
N GLY A 145 -19.81 -11.46 8.82
CA GLY A 145 -20.86 -10.83 8.03
C GLY A 145 -20.74 -11.30 6.58
N GLN A 146 -21.85 -11.82 6.08
CA GLN A 146 -22.06 -12.23 4.68
C GLN A 146 -21.96 -11.06 3.69
N ASN A 147 -21.19 -10.02 4.02
CA ASN A 147 -21.02 -8.82 3.17
C ASN A 147 -19.88 -8.91 2.17
N ARG A 148 -19.30 -10.11 1.95
CA ARG A 148 -18.23 -10.27 0.94
C ARG A 148 -18.74 -10.68 -0.44
N ASP A 149 -19.81 -11.47 -0.51
CA ASP A 149 -20.28 -11.99 -1.79
C ASP A 149 -21.10 -11.00 -2.64
N ASP A 150 -21.73 -9.99 -2.01
CA ASP A 150 -22.49 -8.99 -2.76
C ASP A 150 -21.62 -7.82 -3.30
N LYS A 151 -20.41 -7.60 -2.74
CA LYS A 151 -19.47 -6.60 -3.29
C LYS A 151 -18.51 -7.17 -4.33
N GLU A 152 -18.18 -8.46 -4.27
CA GLU A 152 -17.42 -9.11 -5.35
C GLU A 152 -18.24 -9.27 -6.63
N LYS A 153 -19.56 -9.48 -6.52
CA LYS A 153 -20.45 -9.46 -7.69
C LYS A 153 -20.65 -8.06 -8.28
N SER A 154 -20.38 -7.01 -7.52
CA SER A 154 -20.43 -5.62 -8.02
C SER A 154 -19.17 -5.21 -8.79
N LEU A 155 -18.03 -5.90 -8.58
CA LEU A 155 -16.79 -5.65 -9.31
C LEU A 155 -16.74 -6.35 -10.69
N THR A 156 -17.64 -7.32 -10.94
CA THR A 156 -17.75 -8.01 -12.23
C THR A 156 -18.66 -7.30 -13.24
N MET A 157 -19.25 -6.16 -12.88
CA MET A 157 -19.98 -5.29 -13.81
C MET A 157 -19.39 -3.89 -13.91
N VAL A 158 -18.07 -3.74 -13.88
CA VAL A 158 -17.47 -2.56 -14.51
C VAL A 158 -17.55 -2.84 -16.01
N SER A 159 -18.54 -2.26 -16.66
CA SER A 159 -18.56 -2.10 -18.12
C SER A 159 -17.14 -1.70 -18.51
N LYS A 160 -16.56 -2.33 -19.53
CA LYS A 160 -15.30 -1.90 -20.13
C LYS A 160 -15.45 -0.43 -20.52
N THR A 161 -15.22 0.46 -19.59
CA THR A 161 -15.20 1.90 -19.82
C THR A 161 -13.80 2.20 -20.33
N GLY A 162 -13.61 2.00 -21.64
CA GLY A 162 -12.39 2.41 -22.30
C GLY A 162 -12.22 3.91 -22.16
N GLY A 163 -11.17 4.35 -21.48
CA GLY A 163 -10.73 5.72 -21.36
C GLY A 163 -9.21 5.72 -21.32
N THR A 164 -8.62 6.88 -21.61
CA THR A 164 -7.16 7.04 -21.60
C THR A 164 -6.72 7.72 -20.31
N VAL A 165 -5.84 7.05 -19.55
CA VAL A 165 -5.30 7.55 -18.29
C VAL A 165 -3.82 7.85 -18.46
N LEU A 166 -3.43 9.09 -18.15
CA LEU A 166 -2.03 9.47 -18.03
C LEU A 166 -1.57 9.28 -16.59
N VAL A 167 -0.54 8.45 -16.40
CA VAL A 167 0.10 8.17 -15.10
C VAL A 167 1.45 8.87 -15.04
N VAL A 168 1.64 9.74 -14.05
CA VAL A 168 2.89 10.49 -13.84
C VAL A 168 3.39 10.27 -12.42
N ASP A 169 4.46 9.51 -12.27
CA ASP A 169 5.10 9.22 -10.97
C ASP A 169 6.59 8.97 -11.25
N ASP A 170 7.50 9.46 -10.43
CA ASP A 170 8.94 9.25 -10.62
C ASP A 170 9.38 7.85 -10.18
N GLU A 171 8.58 7.18 -9.37
CA GLU A 171 8.85 5.81 -8.89
C GLU A 171 8.36 4.75 -9.90
N PRO A 172 9.28 4.01 -10.57
CA PRO A 172 8.90 3.00 -11.59
C PRO A 172 7.96 1.91 -11.06
N THR A 173 8.11 1.54 -9.77
CA THR A 173 7.29 0.49 -9.14
C THR A 173 5.84 0.94 -8.98
N VAL A 174 5.62 2.22 -8.63
CA VAL A 174 4.28 2.80 -8.53
C VAL A 174 3.63 2.90 -9.91
N ARG A 175 4.38 3.38 -10.92
CA ARG A 175 3.87 3.41 -12.30
C ARG A 175 3.44 2.03 -12.78
N LEU A 176 4.31 1.01 -12.58
CA LEU A 176 4.01 -0.36 -12.98
C LEU A 176 2.73 -0.88 -12.29
N LEU A 177 2.58 -0.67 -10.97
CA LEU A 177 1.38 -1.08 -10.23
C LEU A 177 0.12 -0.41 -10.80
N LEU A 178 0.17 0.91 -11.03
CA LEU A 178 -0.97 1.66 -11.55
C LEU A 178 -1.35 1.19 -12.96
N THR A 179 -0.35 0.95 -13.81
CA THR A 179 -0.58 0.49 -15.20
C THR A 179 -1.11 -0.93 -15.26
N GLU A 180 -0.61 -1.85 -14.44
CA GLU A 180 -1.15 -3.21 -14.36
C GLU A 180 -2.61 -3.20 -13.90
N VAL A 181 -2.90 -2.58 -12.75
CA VAL A 181 -4.23 -2.56 -12.16
C VAL A 181 -5.26 -1.91 -13.09
N LEU A 182 -4.93 -0.74 -13.67
CA LEU A 182 -5.87 -0.03 -14.53
C LEU A 182 -5.97 -0.65 -15.92
N GLY A 183 -4.91 -1.27 -16.41
CA GLY A 183 -4.90 -2.03 -17.66
C GLY A 183 -5.85 -3.24 -17.59
N GLU A 184 -5.85 -3.97 -16.47
CA GLU A 184 -6.80 -5.08 -16.23
C GLU A 184 -8.26 -4.61 -16.23
N LEU A 185 -8.53 -3.37 -15.84
CA LEU A 185 -9.84 -2.75 -15.89
C LEU A 185 -10.23 -2.22 -17.29
N GLY A 186 -9.34 -2.33 -18.27
CA GLY A 186 -9.58 -1.98 -19.67
C GLY A 186 -9.31 -0.53 -20.04
N TYR A 187 -8.58 0.23 -19.19
CA TYR A 187 -8.11 1.57 -19.53
C TYR A 187 -6.88 1.51 -20.46
N THR A 188 -6.76 2.51 -21.33
CA THR A 188 -5.53 2.77 -22.10
C THR A 188 -4.59 3.62 -21.27
N LEU A 189 -3.35 3.15 -21.03
CA LEU A 189 -2.41 3.81 -20.14
C LEU A 189 -1.30 4.51 -20.94
N ILE A 190 -0.98 5.73 -20.52
CA ILE A 190 0.17 6.50 -20.99
C ILE A 190 1.00 6.82 -19.74
N GLU A 191 2.31 6.61 -19.79
CA GLU A 191 3.20 6.79 -18.66
C GLU A 191 4.16 7.97 -18.88
N ALA A 192 4.45 8.70 -17.81
CA ALA A 192 5.52 9.67 -17.77
C ALA A 192 6.29 9.54 -16.44
N ALA A 193 7.59 9.70 -16.47
CA ALA A 193 8.45 9.58 -15.30
C ALA A 193 8.62 10.90 -14.54
N ASP A 194 8.23 12.02 -15.13
CA ASP A 194 8.38 13.35 -14.55
C ASP A 194 7.29 14.33 -15.07
N SER A 195 7.23 15.49 -14.43
CA SER A 195 6.25 16.53 -14.74
C SER A 195 6.44 17.19 -16.11
N ILE A 196 7.66 17.20 -16.66
CA ILE A 196 7.97 17.83 -17.95
C ILE A 196 7.34 17.00 -19.06
N VAL A 197 7.65 15.69 -19.09
CA VAL A 197 7.07 14.74 -20.03
C VAL A 197 5.56 14.65 -19.87
N GLY A 198 5.07 14.63 -18.63
CA GLY A 198 3.63 14.63 -18.32
C GLY A 198 2.91 15.86 -18.92
N LEU A 199 3.49 17.05 -18.75
CA LEU A 199 2.92 18.30 -19.28
C LEU A 199 2.99 18.35 -20.82
N GLU A 200 4.04 17.84 -21.44
CA GLU A 200 4.15 17.73 -22.91
C GLU A 200 3.02 16.85 -23.46
N ILE A 201 2.74 15.71 -22.81
CA ILE A 201 1.63 14.82 -23.20
C ILE A 201 0.27 15.54 -23.01
N LEU A 202 0.07 16.26 -21.89
CA LEU A 202 -1.14 17.04 -21.65
C LEU A 202 -1.37 18.16 -22.67
N ARG A 203 -0.30 18.74 -23.21
CA ARG A 203 -0.36 19.78 -24.25
C ARG A 203 -0.45 19.24 -25.69
N SER A 204 -0.25 17.93 -25.86
CA SER A 204 -0.37 17.26 -27.16
C SER A 204 -1.83 17.09 -27.58
N ASN A 205 -2.09 16.57 -28.78
CA ASN A 205 -3.43 16.22 -29.25
C ASN A 205 -3.93 14.87 -28.74
N THR A 206 -3.17 14.18 -27.88
CA THR A 206 -3.56 12.88 -27.31
C THR A 206 -4.77 13.06 -26.40
N HIS A 207 -5.81 12.25 -26.59
CA HIS A 207 -6.98 12.29 -25.72
C HIS A 207 -6.64 11.72 -24.35
N ILE A 208 -6.91 12.45 -23.28
CA ILE A 208 -6.69 12.06 -21.89
C ILE A 208 -7.98 12.31 -21.10
N ASP A 209 -8.54 11.27 -20.52
CA ASP A 209 -9.76 11.31 -19.71
C ASP A 209 -9.45 11.55 -18.23
N LEU A 210 -8.32 11.03 -17.76
CA LEU A 210 -7.89 11.14 -16.36
C LEU A 210 -6.38 11.31 -16.28
N LEU A 211 -5.93 12.21 -15.42
CA LEU A 211 -4.56 12.32 -14.96
C LEU A 211 -4.44 11.69 -13.57
N ILE A 212 -3.50 10.77 -13.39
CA ILE A 212 -3.05 10.29 -12.07
C ILE A 212 -1.62 10.76 -11.90
N THR A 213 -1.35 11.54 -10.84
CA THR A 213 -0.01 12.10 -10.65
C THR A 213 0.41 12.09 -9.20
N ASP A 214 1.68 11.74 -8.94
CA ASP A 214 2.29 12.05 -7.65
C ASP A 214 2.39 13.57 -7.47
N VAL A 215 2.18 14.04 -6.26
CA VAL A 215 2.36 15.46 -5.88
C VAL A 215 3.84 15.79 -5.75
N GLY A 216 4.63 14.87 -5.22
CA GLY A 216 6.05 15.06 -4.88
C GLY A 216 7.04 14.90 -6.05
N LEU A 217 6.63 15.14 -7.30
CA LEU A 217 7.50 14.94 -8.46
C LEU A 217 8.78 15.79 -8.38
N PRO A 218 9.96 15.19 -8.66
CA PRO A 218 11.22 15.94 -8.72
C PRO A 218 11.33 16.82 -9.97
N GLY A 219 12.24 17.80 -9.97
CA GLY A 219 12.60 18.53 -11.18
C GLY A 219 11.96 19.91 -11.35
N GLY A 220 11.48 20.54 -10.25
CA GLY A 220 11.11 21.96 -10.23
C GLY A 220 9.63 22.24 -10.44
N MET A 221 8.84 21.36 -11.05
CA MET A 221 7.38 21.43 -11.14
C MET A 221 6.80 20.21 -10.41
N ASN A 222 5.98 20.44 -9.38
CA ASN A 222 5.28 19.36 -8.69
C ASN A 222 4.03 18.91 -9.46
N GLY A 223 3.45 17.76 -9.07
CA GLY A 223 2.28 17.20 -9.74
C GLY A 223 1.05 18.11 -9.68
N ARG A 224 0.88 18.92 -8.64
CA ARG A 224 -0.22 19.90 -8.56
C ARG A 224 -0.03 21.01 -9.58
N GLN A 225 1.13 21.60 -9.68
CA GLN A 225 1.45 22.63 -10.67
C GLN A 225 1.31 22.13 -12.10
N MET A 226 1.74 20.87 -12.35
CA MET A 226 1.56 20.22 -13.66
C MET A 226 0.07 20.05 -14.01
N ALA A 227 -0.74 19.61 -13.07
CA ALA A 227 -2.18 19.44 -13.27
C ALA A 227 -2.87 20.78 -13.54
N ASP A 228 -2.51 21.84 -12.79
CA ASP A 228 -3.05 23.18 -12.99
C ASP A 228 -2.68 23.72 -14.40
N ALA A 229 -1.42 23.58 -14.82
CA ALA A 229 -0.97 23.94 -16.17
C ALA A 229 -1.64 23.08 -17.28
N GLY A 230 -1.92 21.81 -17.00
CA GLY A 230 -2.66 20.93 -17.90
C GLY A 230 -4.11 21.38 -18.06
N ARG A 231 -4.74 21.88 -17.01
CA ARG A 231 -6.12 22.40 -17.04
C ARG A 231 -6.27 23.71 -17.80
N GLU A 232 -5.23 24.50 -17.96
CA GLU A 232 -5.28 25.68 -18.84
C GLU A 232 -5.62 25.28 -20.29
N VAL A 233 -5.16 24.11 -20.75
CA VAL A 233 -5.44 23.61 -22.11
C VAL A 233 -6.57 22.56 -22.13
N ARG A 234 -6.88 21.96 -20.99
CA ARG A 234 -7.92 20.95 -20.79
C ARG A 234 -8.77 21.26 -19.56
N PRO A 235 -9.71 22.22 -19.61
CA PRO A 235 -10.42 22.71 -18.42
C PRO A 235 -11.17 21.63 -17.63
N ASN A 236 -11.61 20.57 -18.29
CA ASN A 236 -12.36 19.46 -17.69
C ASN A 236 -11.47 18.26 -17.32
N LEU A 237 -10.14 18.39 -17.31
CA LEU A 237 -9.23 17.30 -16.98
C LEU A 237 -9.50 16.82 -15.57
N LYS A 238 -9.93 15.57 -15.46
CA LYS A 238 -10.10 14.87 -14.18
C LYS A 238 -8.73 14.51 -13.63
N THR A 239 -8.52 14.69 -12.33
CA THR A 239 -7.19 14.48 -11.74
C THR A 239 -7.28 13.73 -10.41
N LEU A 240 -6.53 12.64 -10.29
CA LEU A 240 -6.29 11.93 -9.04
C LEU A 240 -4.85 12.20 -8.59
N PHE A 241 -4.70 12.95 -7.51
CA PHE A 241 -3.41 13.15 -6.88
C PHE A 241 -3.06 11.98 -5.98
N ILE A 242 -1.88 11.44 -6.14
CA ILE A 242 -1.28 10.49 -5.21
C ILE A 242 -0.28 11.26 -4.36
N THR A 243 -0.29 11.09 -3.03
CA THR A 243 0.53 11.92 -2.13
C THR A 243 0.95 11.16 -0.89
N GLY A 244 2.16 11.43 -0.41
CA GLY A 244 2.59 11.03 0.92
C GLY A 244 2.01 11.94 2.02
N TYR A 245 2.13 11.52 3.28
CA TYR A 245 1.62 12.29 4.43
C TYR A 245 2.18 13.72 4.53
N ALA A 246 3.45 13.93 4.15
CA ALA A 246 4.11 15.22 4.25
C ALA A 246 3.67 16.21 3.15
N GLU A 247 3.10 15.74 2.07
CA GLU A 247 2.79 16.51 0.85
C GLU A 247 1.33 16.97 0.80
N ASN A 248 0.48 16.48 1.70
CA ASN A 248 -0.92 16.91 1.81
C ASN A 248 -1.07 18.43 1.99
N ALA A 249 -0.06 19.09 2.57
CA ALA A 249 -0.05 20.55 2.72
C ALA A 249 0.11 21.30 1.37
N VAL A 250 0.71 20.68 0.35
CA VAL A 250 0.94 21.27 -0.97
C VAL A 250 -0.36 21.32 -1.79
N ILE A 251 -1.29 20.42 -1.51
CA ILE A 251 -2.59 20.38 -2.21
C ILE A 251 -3.53 21.50 -1.72
N GLY A 252 -3.17 22.18 -0.62
CA GLY A 252 -3.95 23.26 -0.02
C GLY A 252 -5.04 22.72 0.93
N ASN A 253 -5.21 23.39 2.08
CA ASN A 253 -6.20 23.04 3.09
C ASN A 253 -7.63 23.12 2.52
N GLY A 254 -8.08 22.08 1.81
CA GLY A 254 -9.49 21.75 1.73
C GLY A 254 -10.33 22.24 0.57
N GLN A 255 -9.81 22.84 -0.49
CA GLN A 255 -10.63 23.10 -1.68
C GLN A 255 -9.99 22.55 -2.95
N LEU A 256 -10.22 21.26 -3.19
CA LEU A 256 -10.01 20.68 -4.51
C LEU A 256 -11.14 21.14 -5.43
N GLU A 257 -10.79 21.56 -6.64
CA GLU A 257 -11.77 21.89 -7.66
C GLU A 257 -12.57 20.66 -8.10
N ALA A 258 -13.73 20.89 -8.72
CA ALA A 258 -14.54 19.80 -9.26
C ALA A 258 -13.71 18.93 -10.23
N GLY A 259 -13.84 17.61 -10.09
CA GLY A 259 -13.06 16.65 -10.89
C GLY A 259 -11.66 16.37 -10.37
N MET A 260 -11.29 16.88 -9.20
CA MET A 260 -10.02 16.53 -8.53
C MET A 260 -10.28 15.72 -7.26
N GLN A 261 -9.46 14.69 -7.03
CA GLN A 261 -9.47 13.88 -5.82
C GLN A 261 -8.03 13.60 -5.34
N VAL A 262 -7.91 13.19 -4.09
CA VAL A 262 -6.63 12.80 -3.48
C VAL A 262 -6.68 11.37 -3.00
N LEU A 263 -5.58 10.65 -3.18
CA LEU A 263 -5.33 9.33 -2.65
C LEU A 263 -3.98 9.34 -1.91
N THR A 264 -4.01 9.08 -0.61
CA THR A 264 -2.80 9.13 0.22
C THR A 264 -2.06 7.81 0.21
N LYS A 265 -0.76 7.84 -0.03
CA LYS A 265 0.14 6.67 0.11
C LYS A 265 0.35 6.35 1.61
N PRO A 266 0.31 5.05 2.01
CA PRO A 266 -0.02 3.88 1.20
C PRO A 266 -1.53 3.73 0.99
N PHE A 267 -1.94 3.22 -0.18
CA PHE A 267 -3.35 3.01 -0.53
C PHE A 267 -3.62 1.57 -0.96
N ALA A 268 -4.83 1.10 -0.71
CA ALA A 268 -5.27 -0.20 -1.21
C ALA A 268 -5.70 -0.11 -2.69
N VAL A 269 -5.46 -1.16 -3.45
CA VAL A 269 -5.88 -1.28 -4.86
C VAL A 269 -7.38 -1.01 -5.04
N LYS A 270 -8.22 -1.52 -4.14
CA LYS A 270 -9.68 -1.27 -4.15
C LYS A 270 -10.02 0.22 -4.03
N THR A 271 -9.29 0.96 -3.20
CA THR A 271 -9.51 2.40 -3.04
C THR A 271 -9.12 3.16 -4.30
N LEU A 272 -7.99 2.80 -4.93
CA LEU A 272 -7.58 3.34 -6.23
C LEU A 272 -8.68 3.11 -7.28
N VAL A 273 -9.13 1.86 -7.44
CA VAL A 273 -10.17 1.48 -8.42
C VAL A 273 -11.46 2.25 -8.17
N SER A 274 -11.90 2.38 -6.91
CA SER A 274 -13.10 3.14 -6.54
C SER A 274 -12.96 4.62 -6.94
N ARG A 275 -11.83 5.27 -6.59
CA ARG A 275 -11.57 6.68 -6.92
C ARG A 275 -11.51 6.94 -8.42
N VAL A 276 -10.84 6.06 -9.16
CA VAL A 276 -10.78 6.15 -10.62
C VAL A 276 -12.17 5.99 -11.22
N SER A 277 -12.95 5.01 -10.79
CA SER A 277 -14.33 4.79 -11.25
C SER A 277 -15.25 5.97 -10.94
N GLU A 278 -15.16 6.54 -9.75
CA GLU A 278 -15.90 7.74 -9.34
C GLU A 278 -15.58 8.93 -10.26
N LEU A 279 -14.28 9.21 -10.48
CA LEU A 279 -13.84 10.31 -11.35
C LEU A 279 -14.29 10.07 -12.79
N MET A 280 -14.15 8.85 -13.31
CA MET A 280 -14.54 8.52 -14.68
C MET A 280 -16.05 8.59 -14.91
N SER A 281 -16.86 8.32 -13.88
CA SER A 281 -18.32 8.38 -13.94
C SER A 281 -18.89 9.81 -13.87
N LEU A 282 -18.11 10.80 -13.42
CA LEU A 282 -18.54 12.20 -13.43
C LEU A 282 -18.80 12.62 -14.87
N SER A 283 -20.05 12.89 -15.22
CA SER A 283 -20.41 13.46 -16.53
C SER A 283 -19.79 14.85 -16.66
N THR A 284 -19.17 15.10 -17.79
CA THR A 284 -18.58 16.38 -18.18
C THR A 284 -19.67 17.41 -18.42
#